data_6ac2e48b4ea5bd04a8a8f3f3400b688a
#
_entry.id   6ac2e48b4ea5bd04a8a8f3f3400b688a
#
_cell.length_a   1.000
_cell.length_b   1.000
_cell.length_c   1.000
_cell.angle_alpha   90.00
_cell.angle_beta   90.00
_cell.angle_gamma   90.00
#
_symmetry.space_group_name_H-M   'P 1'
#
loop_
_entity.id
_entity.type
_entity.pdbx_description
1 polymer ?
#
loop_
_entity_poly.entity_id
_entity_poly.type
_entity_poly.pdbx_seq_one_letter_code
_entity_poly.pdbx_strand_id
1 'polypeptide(L)'
;MPDRIVALGASNLVRGLPTLVAAARAASGPTVEVLAALGHGRSYGGRSVFLARALPGILECGLWRELERLPAAPTRALITDVGNDILYGFSASRTLAWVEDAADRLRRVTDDIVLTDLPLASIRRLSSARFLLFRSILVPRCRLSLAQIAETASQVNEGLAALAAARGLRLLHLKEHWYGVDPIHIRPSLWRCAWCEILGGGTGDIAPGDNSWLEGLRLYLLPAERQRHFGLERMTPQSGVALKAGGRIRLF
;
A
#
# COMPACT_ATOMS: atom_id res chain seq x y z
N MET A 1 18.59 -12.78 -0.17
CA MET A 1 17.51 -12.02 0.47
C MET A 1 17.44 -10.65 -0.18
N PRO A 2 16.28 -10.01 -0.28
CA PRO A 2 16.22 -8.67 -0.86
C PRO A 2 16.87 -7.64 0.07
N ASP A 3 17.67 -6.75 -0.49
CA ASP A 3 18.26 -5.62 0.25
C ASP A 3 17.34 -4.39 0.21
N ARG A 4 16.35 -4.42 -0.67
CA ARG A 4 15.39 -3.34 -0.88
C ARG A 4 13.95 -3.86 -0.93
N ILE A 5 13.04 -3.15 -0.27
CA ILE A 5 11.59 -3.35 -0.37
C ILE A 5 10.99 -2.10 -1.02
N VAL A 6 10.25 -2.29 -2.10
CA VAL A 6 9.45 -1.23 -2.73
C VAL A 6 7.98 -1.50 -2.45
N ALA A 7 7.29 -0.59 -1.76
CA ALA A 7 5.89 -0.79 -1.37
C ALA A 7 4.99 0.29 -1.97
N LEU A 8 4.01 -0.15 -2.77
CA LEU A 8 2.99 0.70 -3.38
C LEU A 8 1.64 0.41 -2.74
N GLY A 9 0.98 1.42 -2.19
CA GLY A 9 -0.34 1.22 -1.60
C GLY A 9 -0.88 2.46 -0.87
N ALA A 10 -1.78 2.25 0.05
CA ALA A 10 -2.52 3.34 0.67
C ALA A 10 -2.60 3.21 2.19
N SER A 11 -3.82 3.22 2.73
CA SER A 11 -4.05 3.34 4.18
C SER A 11 -3.59 2.14 5.00
N ASN A 12 -3.62 0.92 4.47
CA ASN A 12 -3.07 -0.24 5.18
C ASN A 12 -1.56 -0.12 5.33
N LEU A 13 -0.84 0.34 4.28
CA LEU A 13 0.59 0.63 4.38
C LEU A 13 0.88 1.74 5.38
N VAL A 14 0.10 2.84 5.38
CA VAL A 14 0.29 3.94 6.34
C VAL A 14 0.13 3.47 7.77
N ARG A 15 -0.98 2.77 8.05
CA ARG A 15 -1.32 2.30 9.40
C ARG A 15 -0.36 1.22 9.89
N GLY A 16 0.04 0.31 9.01
CA GLY A 16 0.92 -0.81 9.31
C GLY A 16 2.39 -0.56 9.05
N LEU A 17 2.81 0.67 8.70
CA LEU A 17 4.18 0.97 8.27
C LEU A 17 5.27 0.50 9.26
N PRO A 18 5.15 0.70 10.57
CA PRO A 18 6.15 0.19 11.51
C PRO A 18 6.28 -1.34 11.47
N THR A 19 5.15 -2.02 11.36
CA THR A 19 5.13 -3.49 11.29
C THR A 19 5.62 -4.00 9.94
N LEU A 20 5.32 -3.29 8.84
CA LEU A 20 5.88 -3.57 7.52
C LEU A 20 7.41 -3.47 7.55
N VAL A 21 7.95 -2.40 8.15
CA VAL A 21 9.41 -2.21 8.30
C VAL A 21 10.03 -3.34 9.12
N ALA A 22 9.39 -3.76 10.21
CA ALA A 22 9.86 -4.88 11.02
C ALA A 22 9.82 -6.21 10.23
N ALA A 23 8.76 -6.46 9.46
CA ALA A 23 8.64 -7.63 8.59
C ALA A 23 9.68 -7.59 7.44
N ALA A 24 9.96 -6.41 6.88
CA ALA A 24 10.99 -6.22 5.87
C ALA A 24 12.39 -6.57 6.42
N ARG A 25 12.69 -6.15 7.64
CA ARG A 25 13.95 -6.51 8.32
C ARG A 25 14.07 -8.01 8.60
N ALA A 26 12.99 -8.63 9.06
CA ALA A 26 12.97 -10.07 9.30
C ALA A 26 13.23 -10.84 8.01
N ALA A 27 12.68 -10.39 6.89
CA ALA A 27 12.86 -11.02 5.58
C ALA A 27 14.20 -10.72 4.90
N SER A 28 14.84 -9.56 5.20
CA SER A 28 15.96 -9.01 4.42
C SER A 28 17.19 -8.68 5.24
N GLY A 29 17.07 -8.66 6.57
CA GLY A 29 18.15 -8.23 7.46
C GLY A 29 18.06 -6.76 7.89
N PRO A 30 18.92 -6.34 8.85
CA PRO A 30 18.79 -5.03 9.50
C PRO A 30 19.10 -3.84 8.60
N THR A 31 19.82 -4.04 7.50
CA THR A 31 20.25 -2.97 6.58
C THR A 31 19.27 -2.70 5.45
N VAL A 32 18.08 -3.30 5.48
CA VAL A 32 17.09 -3.18 4.41
C VAL A 32 16.72 -1.72 4.12
N GLU A 33 16.65 -1.38 2.83
CA GLU A 33 16.14 -0.09 2.35
C GLU A 33 14.66 -0.23 1.98
N VAL A 34 13.81 0.63 2.53
CA VAL A 34 12.37 0.67 2.24
C VAL A 34 12.04 1.92 1.44
N LEU A 35 11.51 1.75 0.23
CA LEU A 35 10.96 2.83 -0.58
C LEU A 35 9.44 2.64 -0.65
N ALA A 36 8.68 3.61 -0.16
CA ALA A 36 7.23 3.44 -0.12
C ALA A 36 6.48 4.63 -0.75
N ALA A 37 5.61 4.33 -1.71
CA ALA A 37 4.62 5.26 -2.21
C ALA A 37 3.28 4.94 -1.52
N LEU A 38 2.96 5.71 -0.47
CA LEU A 38 1.81 5.45 0.40
C LEU A 38 1.07 6.73 0.80
N GLY A 39 -0.17 6.57 1.26
CA GLY A 39 -0.99 7.68 1.76
C GLY A 39 -2.41 7.24 2.04
N HIS A 40 -3.09 7.89 3.01
CA HIS A 40 -4.51 7.62 3.23
C HIS A 40 -5.33 7.91 1.97
N GLY A 41 -6.11 6.94 1.52
CA GLY A 41 -6.92 7.05 0.30
C GLY A 41 -6.09 7.27 -0.97
N ARG A 42 -4.82 6.89 -1.01
CA ARG A 42 -3.98 7.12 -2.17
C ARG A 42 -4.44 6.32 -3.39
N SER A 43 -4.56 7.00 -4.52
CA SER A 43 -4.88 6.44 -5.83
C SER A 43 -3.61 5.98 -6.55
N TYR A 44 -3.73 4.98 -7.43
CA TYR A 44 -2.62 4.60 -8.30
C TYR A 44 -2.37 5.62 -9.40
N GLY A 45 -3.41 6.09 -10.08
CA GLY A 45 -3.23 7.02 -11.20
C GLY A 45 -3.80 8.43 -10.99
N GLY A 46 -4.72 8.58 -10.04
CA GLY A 46 -5.37 9.86 -9.78
C GLY A 46 -4.73 10.63 -8.63
N ARG A 47 -4.99 11.93 -8.59
CA ARG A 47 -4.67 12.74 -7.41
C ARG A 47 -5.62 12.40 -6.29
N SER A 48 -5.10 12.04 -5.13
CA SER A 48 -5.88 11.74 -3.94
C SER A 48 -5.92 12.90 -2.97
N VAL A 49 -7.10 13.09 -2.38
CA VAL A 49 -7.32 14.11 -1.34
C VAL A 49 -7.92 13.42 -0.12
N PHE A 50 -7.23 13.47 0.99
CA PHE A 50 -7.73 12.99 2.27
C PHE A 50 -7.63 14.11 3.31
N LEU A 51 -8.80 14.55 3.83
CA LEU A 51 -8.92 15.75 4.63
C LEU A 51 -8.32 16.97 3.88
N ALA A 52 -7.37 17.65 4.49
CA ALA A 52 -6.69 18.82 3.90
C ALA A 52 -5.38 18.47 3.16
N ARG A 53 -5.03 17.17 3.10
CA ARG A 53 -3.79 16.69 2.44
C ARG A 53 -4.11 16.10 1.08
N ALA A 54 -3.35 16.53 0.06
CA ALA A 54 -3.39 15.92 -1.27
C ALA A 54 -2.04 15.33 -1.63
N LEU A 55 -2.08 14.17 -2.30
CA LEU A 55 -0.92 13.46 -2.82
C LEU A 55 -1.07 13.22 -4.32
N PRO A 56 0.03 13.21 -5.09
CA PRO A 56 0.00 12.74 -6.47
C PRO A 56 -0.37 11.25 -6.49
N GLY A 57 -0.87 10.77 -7.62
CA GLY A 57 -1.01 9.35 -7.87
C GLY A 57 0.31 8.61 -7.69
N ILE A 58 0.25 7.32 -7.38
CA ILE A 58 1.46 6.50 -7.22
C ILE A 58 2.31 6.55 -8.50
N LEU A 59 1.67 6.49 -9.67
CA LEU A 59 2.35 6.55 -10.97
C LEU A 59 3.04 7.91 -11.26
N GLU A 60 2.65 8.97 -10.57
CA GLU A 60 3.15 10.34 -10.76
C GLU A 60 4.13 10.80 -9.67
N CYS A 61 4.41 9.96 -8.66
CA CYS A 61 5.29 10.33 -7.56
C CYS A 61 6.78 10.13 -7.90
N GLY A 62 7.65 10.71 -7.10
CA GLY A 62 9.10 10.68 -7.32
C GLY A 62 9.78 9.33 -7.13
N LEU A 63 9.06 8.31 -6.64
CA LEU A 63 9.58 6.96 -6.45
C LEU A 63 10.26 6.41 -7.71
N TRP A 64 9.63 6.60 -8.85
CA TRP A 64 10.12 6.05 -10.13
C TRP A 64 11.46 6.64 -10.52
N ARG A 65 11.59 7.95 -10.42
CA ARG A 65 12.86 8.66 -10.65
C ARG A 65 13.93 8.23 -9.64
N GLU A 66 13.55 7.97 -8.40
CA GLU A 66 14.50 7.50 -7.38
C GLU A 66 14.97 6.08 -7.67
N LEU A 67 14.09 5.18 -8.10
CA LEU A 67 14.45 3.83 -8.51
C LEU A 67 15.44 3.80 -9.69
N GLU A 68 15.31 4.74 -10.63
CA GLU A 68 16.24 4.88 -11.75
C GLU A 68 17.63 5.38 -11.32
N ARG A 69 17.71 6.14 -10.22
CA ARG A 69 18.95 6.71 -9.70
C ARG A 69 19.72 5.79 -8.77
N LEU A 70 19.00 4.93 -8.07
CA LEU A 70 19.60 4.03 -7.10
C LEU A 70 20.37 2.90 -7.80
N PRO A 71 21.50 2.45 -7.22
CA PRO A 71 22.20 1.29 -7.74
C PRO A 71 21.28 0.06 -7.73
N ALA A 72 21.52 -0.86 -8.68
CA ALA A 72 20.83 -2.15 -8.69
C ALA A 72 21.08 -2.88 -7.38
N ALA A 73 20.01 -3.43 -6.80
CA ALA A 73 20.06 -4.21 -5.57
C ALA A 73 18.98 -5.30 -5.61
N PRO A 74 19.19 -6.44 -4.94
CA PRO A 74 18.13 -7.43 -4.77
C PRO A 74 16.88 -6.77 -4.16
N THR A 75 15.80 -6.76 -4.92
CA THR A 75 14.60 -5.98 -4.58
C THR A 75 13.37 -6.88 -4.57
N ARG A 76 12.52 -6.72 -3.55
CA ARG A 76 11.14 -7.22 -3.54
C ARG A 76 10.17 -6.04 -3.64
N ALA A 77 9.15 -6.16 -4.47
CA ALA A 77 8.13 -5.15 -4.61
C ALA A 77 6.77 -5.65 -4.12
N LEU A 78 5.95 -4.73 -3.61
CA LEU A 78 4.59 -4.96 -3.15
C LEU A 78 3.64 -3.96 -3.81
N ILE A 79 2.58 -4.46 -4.41
CA ILE A 79 1.42 -3.70 -4.91
C ILE A 79 0.22 -4.09 -4.07
N THR A 80 -0.35 -3.14 -3.32
CA THR A 80 -1.50 -3.38 -2.44
C THR A 80 -2.45 -2.18 -2.37
N ASP A 81 -3.58 -2.32 -1.67
CA ASP A 81 -4.56 -1.24 -1.47
C ASP A 81 -5.14 -0.65 -2.77
N VAL A 82 -5.27 -1.44 -3.82
CA VAL A 82 -5.74 -1.01 -5.16
C VAL A 82 -7.18 -0.46 -5.14
N GLY A 83 -8.00 -0.84 -4.15
CA GLY A 83 -9.44 -0.54 -4.10
C GLY A 83 -9.83 0.93 -3.91
N ASN A 84 -8.90 1.82 -3.54
CA ASN A 84 -9.22 3.24 -3.37
C ASN A 84 -9.67 3.91 -4.67
N ASP A 85 -9.16 3.47 -5.81
CA ASP A 85 -9.52 4.02 -7.11
C ASP A 85 -11.00 3.80 -7.43
N ILE A 86 -11.59 2.69 -6.99
CA ILE A 86 -13.02 2.41 -7.09
C ILE A 86 -13.82 3.48 -6.32
N LEU A 87 -13.38 3.83 -5.11
CA LEU A 87 -14.07 4.81 -4.26
C LEU A 87 -14.02 6.24 -4.87
N TYR A 88 -13.05 6.52 -5.72
CA TYR A 88 -12.98 7.75 -6.52
C TYR A 88 -13.84 7.70 -7.79
N GLY A 89 -14.52 6.58 -8.07
CA GLY A 89 -15.40 6.41 -9.22
C GLY A 89 -14.69 5.96 -10.49
N PHE A 90 -13.46 5.49 -10.40
CA PHE A 90 -12.77 4.92 -11.57
C PHE A 90 -13.29 3.50 -11.85
N SER A 91 -13.36 3.16 -13.13
CA SER A 91 -13.77 1.83 -13.58
C SER A 91 -12.73 0.75 -13.25
N ALA A 92 -13.15 -0.52 -13.22
CA ALA A 92 -12.22 -1.64 -13.05
C ALA A 92 -11.12 -1.63 -14.10
N SER A 93 -11.46 -1.41 -15.38
CA SER A 93 -10.48 -1.38 -16.48
C SER A 93 -9.45 -0.26 -16.29
N ARG A 94 -9.86 0.93 -15.84
CA ARG A 94 -8.93 2.03 -15.57
C ARG A 94 -8.01 1.74 -14.41
N THR A 95 -8.56 1.20 -13.32
CA THR A 95 -7.79 0.80 -12.14
C THR A 95 -6.76 -0.26 -12.49
N LEU A 96 -7.16 -1.28 -13.24
CA LEU A 96 -6.27 -2.35 -13.70
C LEU A 96 -5.15 -1.82 -14.62
N ALA A 97 -5.45 -0.91 -15.54
CA ALA A 97 -4.43 -0.31 -16.39
C ALA A 97 -3.35 0.43 -15.58
N TRP A 98 -3.71 1.10 -14.49
CA TRP A 98 -2.75 1.74 -13.60
C TRP A 98 -1.92 0.73 -12.79
N VAL A 99 -2.52 -0.36 -12.34
CA VAL A 99 -1.80 -1.42 -11.64
C VAL A 99 -0.84 -2.12 -12.58
N GLU A 100 -1.25 -2.36 -13.82
CA GLU A 100 -0.40 -2.92 -14.88
C GLU A 100 0.81 -2.02 -15.17
N ASP A 101 0.61 -0.69 -15.35
CA ASP A 101 1.71 0.27 -15.53
C ASP A 101 2.66 0.25 -14.32
N ALA A 102 2.13 0.21 -13.09
CA ALA A 102 2.96 0.10 -11.89
C ALA A 102 3.78 -1.20 -11.87
N ALA A 103 3.17 -2.34 -12.22
CA ALA A 103 3.84 -3.63 -12.31
C ALA A 103 4.93 -3.64 -13.38
N ASP A 104 4.64 -3.10 -14.57
CA ASP A 104 5.60 -3.02 -15.67
C ASP A 104 6.81 -2.11 -15.33
N ARG A 105 6.59 -1.03 -14.59
CA ARG A 105 7.69 -0.19 -14.07
C ARG A 105 8.52 -0.93 -13.02
N LEU A 106 7.89 -1.66 -12.09
CA LEU A 106 8.61 -2.45 -11.09
C LEU A 106 9.43 -3.57 -11.72
N ARG A 107 8.94 -4.19 -12.79
CA ARG A 107 9.68 -5.24 -13.51
C ARG A 107 11.01 -4.78 -14.12
N ARG A 108 11.23 -3.49 -14.27
CA ARG A 108 12.53 -2.95 -14.68
C ARG A 108 13.61 -3.09 -13.59
N VAL A 109 13.20 -3.30 -12.35
CA VAL A 109 14.10 -3.39 -11.19
C VAL A 109 14.04 -4.73 -10.45
N THR A 110 12.96 -5.50 -10.61
CA THR A 110 12.79 -6.82 -9.95
C THR A 110 11.71 -7.66 -10.61
N ASP A 111 11.88 -8.99 -10.57
CA ASP A 111 10.84 -9.96 -10.89
C ASP A 111 10.10 -10.46 -9.64
N ASP A 112 10.60 -10.19 -8.43
CA ASP A 112 9.96 -10.56 -7.15
C ASP A 112 8.89 -9.52 -6.76
N ILE A 113 7.74 -9.61 -7.40
CA ILE A 113 6.61 -8.69 -7.19
C ILE A 113 5.44 -9.45 -6.57
N VAL A 114 4.99 -8.95 -5.41
CA VAL A 114 3.79 -9.40 -4.73
C VAL A 114 2.64 -8.46 -5.05
N LEU A 115 1.55 -9.02 -5.51
CA LEU A 115 0.29 -8.32 -5.75
C LEU A 115 -0.75 -8.83 -4.78
N THR A 116 -1.46 -7.96 -4.07
CA THR A 116 -2.61 -8.38 -3.25
C THR A 116 -3.91 -8.08 -3.96
N ASP A 117 -4.90 -8.95 -3.76
CA ASP A 117 -6.28 -8.68 -4.17
C ASP A 117 -6.98 -7.68 -3.22
N LEU A 118 -8.28 -7.45 -3.44
CA LEU A 118 -9.13 -6.66 -2.56
C LEU A 118 -9.87 -7.59 -1.58
N PRO A 119 -10.20 -7.10 -0.36
CA PRO A 119 -10.92 -7.90 0.66
C PRO A 119 -12.42 -8.02 0.33
N LEU A 120 -12.74 -8.63 -0.81
CA LEU A 120 -14.11 -8.71 -1.36
C LEU A 120 -15.10 -9.37 -0.41
N ALA A 121 -14.70 -10.45 0.29
CA ALA A 121 -15.53 -11.12 1.27
C ALA A 121 -15.95 -10.17 2.42
N SER A 122 -15.02 -9.35 2.90
CA SER A 122 -15.26 -8.34 3.92
C SER A 122 -16.18 -7.22 3.42
N ILE A 123 -15.99 -6.76 2.19
CA ILE A 123 -16.84 -5.73 1.55
C ILE A 123 -18.28 -6.25 1.41
N ARG A 124 -18.48 -7.48 0.95
CA ARG A 124 -19.81 -8.10 0.76
C ARG A 124 -20.59 -8.29 2.05
N ARG A 125 -19.92 -8.38 3.20
CA ARG A 125 -20.56 -8.46 4.53
C ARG A 125 -21.03 -7.12 5.09
N LEU A 126 -20.68 -6.01 4.46
CA LEU A 126 -21.12 -4.71 4.94
C LEU A 126 -22.64 -4.57 4.80
N SER A 127 -23.29 -4.13 5.87
CA SER A 127 -24.66 -3.65 5.75
C SER A 127 -24.70 -2.28 5.08
N SER A 128 -25.79 -1.98 4.37
CA SER A 128 -25.98 -0.69 3.70
C SER A 128 -25.81 0.50 4.65
N ALA A 129 -26.28 0.40 5.91
CA ALA A 129 -26.16 1.44 6.92
C ALA A 129 -24.68 1.70 7.29
N ARG A 130 -23.89 0.64 7.53
CA ARG A 130 -22.45 0.77 7.81
C ARG A 130 -21.72 1.33 6.61
N PHE A 131 -22.04 0.87 5.41
CA PHE A 131 -21.45 1.41 4.20
C PHE A 131 -21.70 2.91 4.06
N LEU A 132 -22.93 3.37 4.26
CA LEU A 132 -23.25 4.80 4.20
C LEU A 132 -22.45 5.60 5.24
N LEU A 133 -22.29 5.08 6.45
CA LEU A 133 -21.47 5.73 7.49
C LEU A 133 -20.00 5.84 7.05
N PHE A 134 -19.37 4.72 6.65
CA PHE A 134 -17.98 4.72 6.20
C PHE A 134 -17.76 5.62 4.98
N ARG A 135 -18.66 5.55 4.00
CA ARG A 135 -18.61 6.39 2.80
C ARG A 135 -18.64 7.88 3.16
N SER A 136 -19.57 8.28 4.03
CA SER A 136 -19.74 9.69 4.42
C SER A 136 -18.52 10.26 5.16
N ILE A 137 -17.81 9.42 5.91
CA ILE A 137 -16.62 9.84 6.68
C ILE A 137 -15.35 9.79 5.82
N LEU A 138 -15.12 8.68 5.12
CA LEU A 138 -13.85 8.43 4.43
C LEU A 138 -13.81 8.98 3.01
N VAL A 139 -14.94 8.91 2.30
CA VAL A 139 -15.02 9.29 0.88
C VAL A 139 -16.35 9.99 0.58
N PRO A 140 -16.60 11.17 1.16
CA PRO A 140 -17.91 11.85 1.07
C PRO A 140 -18.34 12.19 -0.37
N ARG A 141 -17.39 12.22 -1.31
CA ARG A 141 -17.66 12.46 -2.74
C ARG A 141 -18.01 11.19 -3.50
N CYS A 142 -17.86 10.00 -2.91
CA CYS A 142 -18.24 8.75 -3.55
C CYS A 142 -19.76 8.67 -3.68
N ARG A 143 -20.26 8.48 -4.90
CA ARG A 143 -21.69 8.34 -5.20
C ARG A 143 -22.12 6.90 -5.49
N LEU A 144 -21.18 5.98 -5.49
CA LEU A 144 -21.45 4.58 -5.78
C LEU A 144 -22.24 3.92 -4.63
N SER A 145 -23.13 3.00 -4.97
CA SER A 145 -23.79 2.11 -4.02
C SER A 145 -22.83 1.00 -3.58
N LEU A 146 -23.16 0.32 -2.47
CA LEU A 146 -22.40 -0.85 -2.02
C LEU A 146 -22.36 -1.95 -3.08
N ALA A 147 -23.47 -2.19 -3.78
CA ALA A 147 -23.55 -3.19 -4.85
C ALA A 147 -22.60 -2.83 -6.01
N GLN A 148 -22.57 -1.57 -6.44
CA GLN A 148 -21.65 -1.12 -7.49
C GLN A 148 -20.18 -1.25 -7.07
N ILE A 149 -19.85 -0.91 -5.82
CA ILE A 149 -18.48 -1.08 -5.30
C ILE A 149 -18.10 -2.56 -5.26
N ALA A 150 -18.98 -3.43 -4.75
CA ALA A 150 -18.72 -4.87 -4.66
C ALA A 150 -18.55 -5.50 -6.05
N GLU A 151 -19.37 -5.09 -7.02
CA GLU A 151 -19.27 -5.53 -8.41
C GLU A 151 -17.96 -5.08 -9.05
N THR A 152 -17.63 -3.78 -8.94
CA THR A 152 -16.35 -3.26 -9.47
C THR A 152 -15.15 -3.91 -8.79
N ALA A 153 -15.22 -4.16 -7.47
CA ALA A 153 -14.16 -4.86 -6.74
C ALA A 153 -14.00 -6.32 -7.20
N SER A 154 -15.10 -7.01 -7.55
CA SER A 154 -15.04 -8.35 -8.14
C SER A 154 -14.30 -8.32 -9.47
N GLN A 155 -14.68 -7.42 -10.37
CA GLN A 155 -14.04 -7.24 -11.68
C GLN A 155 -12.55 -6.89 -11.55
N VAL A 156 -12.20 -6.03 -10.57
CA VAL A 156 -10.79 -5.73 -10.27
C VAL A 156 -10.05 -6.97 -9.80
N ASN A 157 -10.61 -7.77 -8.88
CA ASN A 157 -9.95 -9.00 -8.40
C ASN A 157 -9.73 -10.01 -9.53
N GLU A 158 -10.72 -10.20 -10.41
CA GLU A 158 -10.59 -11.05 -11.59
C GLU A 158 -9.46 -10.55 -12.51
N GLY A 159 -9.41 -9.24 -12.76
CA GLY A 159 -8.35 -8.62 -13.55
C GLY A 159 -6.97 -8.70 -12.90
N LEU A 160 -6.87 -8.54 -11.57
CA LEU A 160 -5.61 -8.72 -10.83
C LEU A 160 -5.10 -10.16 -10.93
N ALA A 161 -5.99 -11.15 -10.86
CA ALA A 161 -5.62 -12.55 -11.03
C ALA A 161 -5.12 -12.83 -12.46
N ALA A 162 -5.80 -12.31 -13.46
CA ALA A 162 -5.38 -12.41 -14.87
C ALA A 162 -4.03 -11.72 -15.10
N LEU A 163 -3.84 -10.52 -14.56
CA LEU A 163 -2.59 -9.76 -14.64
C LEU A 163 -1.43 -10.53 -13.97
N ALA A 164 -1.67 -11.05 -12.78
CA ALA A 164 -0.68 -11.83 -12.04
C ALA A 164 -0.23 -13.07 -12.84
N ALA A 165 -1.18 -13.80 -13.41
CA ALA A 165 -0.90 -14.97 -14.24
C ALA A 165 -0.12 -14.58 -15.52
N ALA A 166 -0.55 -13.52 -16.21
CA ALA A 166 0.08 -13.06 -17.47
C ALA A 166 1.50 -12.51 -17.27
N ARG A 167 1.78 -11.92 -16.12
CA ARG A 167 3.07 -11.28 -15.80
C ARG A 167 3.96 -12.12 -14.87
N GLY A 168 3.51 -13.30 -14.42
CA GLY A 168 4.25 -14.13 -13.46
C GLY A 168 4.42 -13.47 -12.09
N LEU A 169 3.44 -12.66 -11.65
CA LEU A 169 3.47 -12.01 -10.34
C LEU A 169 2.95 -12.96 -9.26
N ARG A 170 3.45 -12.83 -8.04
CA ARG A 170 2.92 -13.57 -6.90
C ARG A 170 1.63 -12.92 -6.40
N LEU A 171 0.47 -13.48 -6.75
CA LEU A 171 -0.81 -13.03 -6.20
C LEU A 171 -1.00 -13.59 -4.79
N LEU A 172 -1.29 -12.72 -3.83
CA LEU A 172 -1.62 -13.06 -2.46
C LEU A 172 -3.06 -12.67 -2.17
N HIS A 173 -3.88 -13.66 -1.82
CA HIS A 173 -5.27 -13.44 -1.43
C HIS A 173 -5.36 -12.95 0.01
N LEU A 174 -5.99 -11.80 0.22
CA LEU A 174 -6.18 -11.19 1.53
C LEU A 174 -7.15 -12.03 2.35
N LYS A 175 -6.74 -12.42 3.56
CA LYS A 175 -7.53 -13.32 4.41
C LYS A 175 -8.67 -12.57 5.07
N GLU A 176 -9.85 -13.12 4.98
CA GLU A 176 -11.08 -12.53 5.51
C GLU A 176 -10.97 -12.21 7.01
N HIS A 177 -10.36 -13.10 7.80
CA HIS A 177 -10.20 -12.92 9.23
C HIS A 177 -9.23 -11.78 9.61
N TRP A 178 -8.49 -11.22 8.66
CA TRP A 178 -7.66 -10.03 8.90
C TRP A 178 -8.51 -8.77 9.10
N TYR A 179 -9.75 -8.78 8.62
CA TYR A 179 -10.68 -7.66 8.67
C TYR A 179 -11.70 -7.84 9.80
N GLY A 180 -12.30 -6.76 10.22
CA GLY A 180 -13.27 -6.74 11.31
C GLY A 180 -14.49 -5.89 10.97
N VAL A 181 -14.84 -5.01 11.90
CA VAL A 181 -15.91 -4.03 11.70
C VAL A 181 -15.56 -3.06 10.55
N ASP A 182 -14.29 -2.71 10.44
CA ASP A 182 -13.73 -1.97 9.31
C ASP A 182 -13.43 -2.97 8.18
N PRO A 183 -14.11 -2.87 7.02
CA PRO A 183 -14.05 -3.89 5.99
C PRO A 183 -12.83 -3.81 5.08
N ILE A 184 -12.10 -2.70 5.13
CA ILE A 184 -11.00 -2.42 4.18
C ILE A 184 -9.65 -2.27 4.87
N HIS A 185 -9.64 -2.20 6.20
CA HIS A 185 -8.38 -2.10 6.92
C HIS A 185 -8.10 -3.35 7.75
N ILE A 186 -6.88 -3.85 7.62
CA ILE A 186 -6.37 -4.96 8.42
C ILE A 186 -6.37 -4.54 9.90
N ARG A 187 -6.90 -5.43 10.78
CA ARG A 187 -6.94 -5.18 12.22
C ARG A 187 -5.53 -4.99 12.77
N PRO A 188 -5.30 -4.00 13.65
CA PRO A 188 -3.97 -3.73 14.22
C PRO A 188 -3.32 -4.95 14.88
N SER A 189 -4.11 -5.79 15.54
CA SER A 189 -3.64 -7.04 16.16
C SER A 189 -3.10 -8.07 15.16
N LEU A 190 -3.41 -7.93 13.88
CA LEU A 190 -3.02 -8.85 12.81
C LEU A 190 -2.00 -8.27 11.83
N TRP A 191 -1.60 -7.01 11.98
CA TRP A 191 -0.59 -6.39 11.09
C TRP A 191 0.70 -7.23 11.02
N ARG A 192 1.18 -7.70 12.15
CA ARG A 192 2.41 -8.53 12.20
C ARG A 192 2.27 -9.78 11.34
N CYS A 193 1.22 -10.55 11.54
CA CYS A 193 0.94 -11.76 10.78
C CYS A 193 0.76 -11.44 9.29
N ALA A 194 -0.05 -10.43 8.96
CA ALA A 194 -0.34 -10.07 7.59
C ALA A 194 0.92 -9.60 6.84
N TRP A 195 1.70 -8.67 7.40
CA TRP A 195 2.90 -8.16 6.72
C TRP A 195 4.00 -9.21 6.58
N CYS A 196 4.18 -10.11 7.58
CA CYS A 196 5.11 -11.22 7.43
C CYS A 196 4.69 -12.14 6.28
N GLU A 197 3.41 -12.51 6.21
CA GLU A 197 2.91 -13.38 5.15
C GLU A 197 3.01 -12.70 3.76
N ILE A 198 2.64 -11.42 3.66
CA ILE A 198 2.73 -10.64 2.42
C ILE A 198 4.19 -10.57 1.93
N LEU A 199 5.13 -10.30 2.82
CA LEU A 199 6.55 -10.20 2.47
C LEU A 199 7.27 -11.56 2.42
N GLY A 200 6.58 -12.68 2.70
CA GLY A 200 7.14 -14.03 2.62
C GLY A 200 8.10 -14.37 3.76
N GLY A 201 8.00 -13.67 4.88
CA GLY A 201 8.72 -13.98 6.13
C GLY A 201 7.91 -14.87 7.07
N GLY A 202 8.59 -15.56 7.99
CA GLY A 202 7.94 -16.29 9.07
C GLY A 202 7.40 -15.34 10.14
N THR A 203 6.26 -15.66 10.75
CA THR A 203 5.68 -14.85 11.83
C THR A 203 6.53 -14.83 13.11
N GLY A 204 7.47 -15.78 13.25
CA GLY A 204 8.41 -15.87 14.36
C GLY A 204 9.62 -14.93 14.27
N ASP A 205 9.91 -14.41 13.07
CA ASP A 205 11.17 -13.72 12.78
C ASP A 205 11.19 -12.24 13.24
N ILE A 206 10.05 -11.66 13.61
CA ILE A 206 10.01 -10.30 14.16
C ILE A 206 10.26 -10.35 15.66
N ALA A 207 11.39 -9.77 16.11
CA ALA A 207 11.70 -9.69 17.52
C ALA A 207 10.67 -8.88 18.33
N PRO A 208 10.32 -9.33 19.56
CA PRO A 208 9.53 -8.50 20.47
C PRO A 208 10.34 -7.24 20.79
N GLY A 209 9.85 -6.05 20.45
CA GLY A 209 10.54 -4.79 20.72
C GLY A 209 10.98 -3.99 19.48
N ASP A 210 10.96 -4.59 18.29
CA ASP A 210 11.22 -3.88 17.03
C ASP A 210 10.18 -2.79 16.71
N ASN A 211 9.03 -2.80 17.39
CA ASN A 211 7.95 -1.82 17.28
C ASN A 211 7.79 -0.98 18.55
N SER A 212 8.77 -0.14 18.87
CA SER A 212 8.54 0.90 19.86
C SER A 212 7.45 1.85 19.35
N TRP A 213 6.47 2.21 20.21
CA TRP A 213 5.41 3.14 19.82
C TRP A 213 5.95 4.50 19.34
N LEU A 214 7.09 4.93 19.88
CA LEU A 214 7.79 6.15 19.48
C LEU A 214 8.29 6.05 18.02
N GLU A 215 8.89 4.92 17.64
CA GLU A 215 9.32 4.69 16.26
C GLU A 215 8.09 4.61 15.33
N GLY A 216 7.01 3.99 15.81
CA GLY A 216 5.74 3.96 15.09
C GLY A 216 5.19 5.36 14.82
N LEU A 217 5.17 6.22 15.83
CA LEU A 217 4.75 7.61 15.69
C LEU A 217 5.68 8.39 14.76
N ARG A 218 6.99 8.20 14.91
CA ARG A 218 7.99 8.83 14.03
C ARG A 218 7.78 8.46 12.57
N LEU A 219 7.61 7.18 12.27
CA LEU A 219 7.38 6.70 10.90
C LEU A 219 6.05 7.22 10.33
N TYR A 220 5.01 7.27 11.15
CA TYR A 220 3.70 7.81 10.76
C TYR A 220 3.74 9.30 10.42
N LEU A 221 4.61 10.07 11.07
CA LEU A 221 4.77 11.51 10.88
C LEU A 221 5.75 11.87 9.75
N LEU A 222 6.42 10.89 9.14
CA LEU A 222 7.34 11.16 8.03
C LEU A 222 6.58 11.78 6.84
N PRO A 223 7.07 12.90 6.30
CA PRO A 223 6.46 13.50 5.13
C PRO A 223 6.79 12.72 3.86
N ALA A 224 5.83 12.63 2.94
CA ALA A 224 6.10 12.20 1.58
C ALA A 224 6.92 13.26 0.82
N GLU A 225 7.63 12.82 -0.25
CA GLU A 225 8.44 13.72 -1.10
C GLU A 225 7.63 14.93 -1.58
N ARG A 226 6.42 14.69 -2.07
CA ARG A 226 5.53 15.73 -2.59
C ARG A 226 4.15 15.60 -1.98
N GLN A 227 3.70 16.66 -1.34
CA GLN A 227 2.37 16.71 -0.75
C GLN A 227 1.84 18.14 -0.76
N ARG A 228 0.52 18.29 -0.75
CA ARG A 228 -0.14 19.60 -0.64
C ARG A 228 -1.00 19.62 0.61
N HIS A 229 -0.82 20.63 1.45
CA HIS A 229 -1.66 20.89 2.61
C HIS A 229 -2.40 22.20 2.44
N PHE A 230 -3.71 22.20 2.61
CA PHE A 230 -4.56 23.40 2.43
C PHE A 230 -4.26 24.17 1.13
N GLY A 231 -3.96 23.46 0.05
CA GLY A 231 -3.62 24.07 -1.24
C GLY A 231 -2.15 24.45 -1.44
N LEU A 232 -1.35 24.50 -0.38
CA LEU A 232 0.08 24.81 -0.46
C LEU A 232 0.90 23.54 -0.72
N GLU A 233 1.70 23.58 -1.78
CA GLU A 233 2.58 22.47 -2.13
C GLU A 233 3.85 22.50 -1.27
N ARG A 234 4.22 21.33 -0.78
CA ARG A 234 5.46 21.11 -0.03
C ARG A 234 6.24 19.98 -0.66
N MET A 235 7.50 20.26 -0.96
CA MET A 235 8.48 19.26 -1.38
C MET A 235 9.40 18.96 -0.20
N THR A 236 9.65 17.67 0.06
CA THR A 236 10.55 17.21 1.11
C THR A 236 11.57 16.25 0.50
N PRO A 237 12.84 16.63 0.37
CA PRO A 237 13.86 15.75 -0.18
C PRO A 237 13.92 14.42 0.57
N GLN A 238 13.96 13.31 -0.16
CA GLN A 238 14.00 11.96 0.38
C GLN A 238 15.42 11.40 0.39
N SER A 239 16.28 11.95 1.24
CA SER A 239 17.65 11.43 1.44
C SER A 239 17.72 10.07 2.16
N GLY A 240 16.58 9.60 2.62
CA GLY A 240 16.43 8.38 3.42
C GLY A 240 16.57 8.65 4.91
N VAL A 241 15.51 8.37 5.65
CA VAL A 241 15.49 8.45 7.11
C VAL A 241 16.02 7.16 7.69
N ALA A 242 17.05 7.25 8.55
CA ALA A 242 17.59 6.07 9.23
C ALA A 242 16.53 5.44 10.14
N LEU A 243 16.43 4.13 10.09
CA LEU A 243 15.56 3.33 10.97
C LEU A 243 16.34 3.00 12.25
N LYS A 244 15.63 2.90 13.39
CA LYS A 244 16.24 2.72 14.72
C LYS A 244 17.16 1.50 14.82
N ALA A 245 16.78 0.38 14.20
CA ALA A 245 17.55 -0.87 14.24
C ALA A 245 18.34 -1.12 12.92
N GLY A 246 18.69 -0.07 12.19
CA GLY A 246 19.41 -0.15 10.91
C GLY A 246 18.49 -0.07 9.69
N GLY A 247 19.08 0.16 8.51
CA GLY A 247 18.36 0.38 7.27
C GLY A 247 17.85 1.83 7.11
N ARG A 248 17.12 2.05 6.03
CA ARG A 248 16.60 3.39 5.68
C ARG A 248 15.20 3.30 5.10
N ILE A 249 14.44 4.37 5.23
CA ILE A 249 13.12 4.54 4.59
C ILE A 249 13.03 5.86 3.83
N ARG A 250 12.40 5.81 2.65
CA ARG A 250 12.03 6.97 1.84
C ARG A 250 10.53 6.88 1.51
N LEU A 251 9.83 8.03 1.60
CA LEU A 251 8.39 8.12 1.34
C LEU A 251 8.11 9.08 0.16
N PHE A 252 7.31 8.60 -0.80
CA PHE A 252 7.00 9.30 -2.04
C PHE A 252 5.53 9.59 -2.22
#